data_1eba2808e03b8623bb375f757d63b9c9
#
_entry.id   1eba2808e03b8623bb375f757d63b9c9
#
_cell.length_a   1.000
_cell.length_b   1.000
_cell.length_c   1.000
_cell.angle_alpha   90.00
_cell.angle_beta   90.00
_cell.angle_gamma   90.00
#
_symmetry.space_group_name_H-M   'P 1'
#
loop_
_entity.id
_entity.type
_entity.pdbx_description
1 polymer ?
#
loop_
_entity_poly.entity_id
_entity_poly.type
_entity_poly.pdbx_seq_one_letter_code
_entity_poly.pdbx_strand_id
1 'polypeptide(L)'
;MIGEMSPREFLDRREAGEEMTLLDVREDWELKLAPVPTHVVHIPMGEISDRIAELDPKKETVVICRSGGRSTQVAEFLERQGFRKVFNLSGGILAWSRVIDPRIPQY
;
A
#
# COMPACT_ATOMS: atom_id res chain seq x y z
N MET A 1 1.83 9.70 13.88
CA MET A 1 1.82 8.23 13.81
C MET A 1 1.03 7.77 12.60
N ILE A 2 1.50 6.70 11.96
CA ILE A 2 0.76 6.10 10.86
C ILE A 2 -0.48 5.37 11.39
N GLY A 3 -1.49 5.24 10.52
CA GLY A 3 -2.68 4.46 10.84
C GLY A 3 -2.61 3.05 10.25
N GLU A 4 -3.59 2.23 10.61
CA GLU A 4 -3.78 0.90 10.03
C GLU A 4 -5.10 0.90 9.28
N MET A 5 -5.12 0.29 8.11
CA MET A 5 -6.34 0.19 7.31
C MET A 5 -6.47 -1.23 6.79
N SER A 6 -7.61 -1.86 7.04
CA SER A 6 -7.86 -3.21 6.53
C SER A 6 -8.10 -3.19 5.02
N PRO A 7 -7.88 -4.31 4.33
CA PRO A 7 -8.24 -4.41 2.90
C PRO A 7 -9.70 -4.06 2.64
N ARG A 8 -10.62 -4.48 3.51
CA ARG A 8 -12.05 -4.19 3.35
C ARG A 8 -12.32 -2.70 3.48
N GLU A 9 -11.76 -2.05 4.48
CA GLU A 9 -11.93 -0.61 4.66
C GLU A 9 -11.39 0.15 3.45
N PHE A 10 -10.22 -0.23 2.95
CA PHE A 10 -9.64 0.41 1.78
C PHE A 10 -10.57 0.31 0.57
N LEU A 11 -11.07 -0.89 0.28
CA LEU A 11 -11.96 -1.09 -0.87
C LEU A 11 -13.27 -0.32 -0.71
N ASP A 12 -13.86 -0.35 0.48
CA ASP A 12 -15.12 0.36 0.71
C ASP A 12 -14.94 1.86 0.49
N ARG A 13 -13.84 2.43 0.96
CA ARG A 13 -13.56 3.85 0.78
C ARG A 13 -13.29 4.19 -0.68
N ARG A 14 -12.54 3.33 -1.39
CA ARG A 14 -12.26 3.56 -2.81
C ARG A 14 -13.53 3.46 -3.64
N GLU A 15 -14.39 2.48 -3.34
CA GLU A 15 -15.67 2.33 -4.02
C GLU A 15 -16.62 3.50 -3.73
N ALA A 16 -16.45 4.14 -2.57
CA ALA A 16 -17.20 5.34 -2.23
C ALA A 16 -16.67 6.60 -2.93
N GLY A 17 -15.62 6.48 -3.73
CA GLY A 17 -15.06 7.59 -4.49
C GLY A 17 -13.99 8.39 -3.76
N GLU A 18 -13.51 7.92 -2.61
CA GLU A 18 -12.45 8.62 -1.89
C GLU A 18 -11.12 8.47 -2.61
N GLU A 19 -10.42 9.57 -2.76
CA GLU A 19 -9.10 9.56 -3.40
C GLU A 19 -8.02 9.15 -2.41
N MET A 20 -7.34 8.05 -2.72
CA MET A 20 -6.23 7.56 -1.93
C MET A 20 -5.17 7.01 -2.89
N THR A 21 -3.92 7.19 -2.54
CA THR A 21 -2.83 6.52 -3.24
C THR A 21 -2.65 5.16 -2.58
N LEU A 22 -2.70 4.08 -3.36
CA LEU A 22 -2.27 2.76 -2.88
C LEU A 22 -0.85 2.54 -3.40
N LEU A 23 0.11 2.58 -2.49
CA LEU A 23 1.53 2.48 -2.81
C LEU A 23 2.01 1.07 -2.52
N ASP A 24 2.36 0.33 -3.57
CA ASP A 24 2.91 -1.01 -3.43
C ASP A 24 4.43 -0.92 -3.44
N VAL A 25 5.05 -1.38 -2.36
CA VAL A 25 6.50 -1.26 -2.17
C VAL A 25 7.23 -2.59 -2.34
N ARG A 26 6.54 -3.58 -2.93
CA ARG A 26 7.13 -4.89 -3.20
C ARG A 26 8.04 -4.85 -4.41
N GLU A 27 8.77 -5.94 -4.65
CA GLU A 27 9.61 -6.08 -5.82
C GLU A 27 8.79 -6.44 -7.06
N ASP A 28 9.34 -6.19 -8.25
CA ASP A 28 8.64 -6.46 -9.51
C ASP A 28 8.13 -7.89 -9.62
N TRP A 29 8.93 -8.87 -9.21
CA TRP A 29 8.53 -10.28 -9.32
C TRP A 29 7.32 -10.59 -8.42
N GLU A 30 7.19 -9.88 -7.30
CA GLU A 30 6.06 -10.09 -6.41
C GLU A 30 4.76 -9.60 -7.04
N LEU A 31 4.80 -8.46 -7.71
CA LEU A 31 3.63 -7.94 -8.42
C LEU A 31 3.20 -8.84 -9.56
N LYS A 32 4.16 -9.44 -10.27
CA LYS A 32 3.84 -10.38 -11.34
C LYS A 32 3.20 -11.64 -10.81
N LEU A 33 3.64 -12.09 -9.63
CA LEU A 33 3.11 -13.30 -9.01
C LEU A 33 1.73 -13.06 -8.39
N ALA A 34 1.55 -11.96 -7.69
CA ALA A 34 0.34 -11.69 -6.93
C ALA A 34 -0.03 -10.20 -7.03
N PRO A 35 -0.55 -9.74 -8.19
CA PRO A 35 -0.90 -8.34 -8.38
C PRO A 35 -2.08 -7.93 -7.52
N VAL A 36 -2.11 -6.67 -7.10
CA VAL A 36 -3.28 -6.08 -6.45
C VAL A 36 -4.30 -5.79 -7.53
N PRO A 37 -5.56 -6.25 -7.40
CA PRO A 37 -6.56 -6.08 -8.46
C PRO A 37 -7.25 -4.71 -8.42
N THR A 38 -6.47 -3.66 -8.28
CA THR A 38 -6.94 -2.29 -8.35
C THR A 38 -5.74 -1.40 -8.70
N HIS A 39 -5.98 -0.14 -8.97
CA HIS A 39 -4.89 0.77 -9.34
C HIS A 39 -3.91 0.96 -8.19
N VAL A 40 -2.63 0.76 -8.49
CA VAL A 40 -1.55 1.01 -7.53
C VAL A 40 -0.47 1.88 -8.17
N VAL A 41 0.25 2.61 -7.32
CA VAL A 41 1.53 3.19 -7.68
C VAL A 41 2.58 2.22 -7.17
N HIS A 42 3.43 1.73 -8.05
CA HIS A 42 4.47 0.76 -7.67
C HIS A 42 5.83 1.45 -7.59
N ILE A 43 6.37 1.49 -6.39
CA ILE A 43 7.74 1.95 -6.15
C ILE A 43 8.37 0.97 -5.16
N PRO A 44 9.31 0.14 -5.59
CA PRO A 44 9.97 -0.79 -4.66
C PRO A 44 10.57 -0.06 -3.47
N MET A 45 10.55 -0.70 -2.31
CA MET A 45 10.99 -0.07 -1.07
C MET A 45 12.35 0.60 -1.18
N GLY A 46 13.30 -0.04 -1.87
CA GLY A 46 14.66 0.50 -2.02
C GLY A 46 14.75 1.76 -2.88
N GLU A 47 13.68 2.12 -3.59
CA GLU A 47 13.67 3.28 -4.49
C GLU A 47 12.81 4.43 -3.95
N ILE A 48 12.20 4.27 -2.78
CA ILE A 48 11.25 5.26 -2.27
C ILE A 48 11.90 6.63 -2.10
N SER A 49 13.08 6.71 -1.46
CA SER A 49 13.68 8.01 -1.20
C SER A 49 14.07 8.74 -2.49
N ASP A 50 14.47 8.02 -3.53
CA ASP A 50 14.84 8.62 -4.80
C ASP A 50 13.62 9.04 -5.62
N ARG A 51 12.48 8.41 -5.39
CA ARG A 51 11.28 8.59 -6.21
C ARG A 51 10.10 9.21 -5.45
N ILE A 52 10.35 9.74 -4.27
CA ILE A 52 9.29 10.27 -3.42
C ILE A 52 8.51 11.41 -4.11
N ALA A 53 9.15 12.13 -5.03
CA ALA A 53 8.49 13.21 -5.76
C ALA A 53 7.37 12.72 -6.69
N GLU A 54 7.30 11.44 -6.97
CA GLU A 54 6.20 10.85 -7.76
C GLU A 54 4.91 10.72 -6.96
N LEU A 55 4.97 10.95 -5.65
CA LEU A 55 3.82 10.81 -4.75
C LEU A 55 3.29 12.18 -4.35
N ASP A 56 1.98 12.25 -4.07
CA ASP A 56 1.35 13.48 -3.61
C ASP A 56 1.22 13.45 -2.09
N PRO A 57 2.01 14.28 -1.36
CA PRO A 57 1.98 14.27 0.10
C PRO A 57 0.67 14.79 0.70
N LYS A 58 -0.19 15.39 -0.11
CA LYS A 58 -1.48 15.91 0.35
C LYS A 58 -2.58 14.86 0.31
N LYS A 59 -2.40 13.79 -0.48
CA LYS A 59 -3.36 12.69 -0.56
C LYS A 59 -3.12 11.69 0.55
N GLU A 60 -4.19 11.06 1.01
CA GLU A 60 -4.03 9.89 1.87
C GLU A 60 -3.27 8.80 1.11
N THR A 61 -2.26 8.24 1.75
CA THR A 61 -1.43 7.20 1.17
C THR A 61 -1.55 5.94 2.00
N VAL A 62 -1.94 4.84 1.35
CA VAL A 62 -2.01 3.52 1.97
C VAL A 62 -0.89 2.69 1.38
N VAL A 63 -0.02 2.16 2.22
CA VAL A 63 1.16 1.42 1.77
C VAL A 63 0.94 -0.06 1.95
N ILE A 64 1.19 -0.85 0.90
CA ILE A 64 0.99 -2.30 0.91
C ILE A 64 2.30 -3.03 0.59
N CYS A 65 2.54 -4.13 1.29
CA CYS A 65 3.58 -5.08 0.93
C CYS A 65 3.03 -6.51 1.06
N ARG A 66 3.89 -7.50 1.28
CA ARG A 66 3.42 -8.88 1.40
C ARG A 66 2.59 -9.09 2.67
N SER A 67 3.13 -8.72 3.84
CA SER A 67 2.49 -9.00 5.13
C SER A 67 2.41 -7.81 6.07
N GLY A 68 3.01 -6.67 5.73
CA GLY A 68 2.92 -5.45 6.52
C GLY A 68 4.23 -4.90 7.07
N GLY A 69 5.33 -5.65 7.02
CA GLY A 69 6.60 -5.21 7.60
C GLY A 69 7.27 -4.08 6.81
N ARG A 70 7.50 -4.30 5.53
CA ARG A 70 8.11 -3.28 4.67
C ARG A 70 7.23 -2.04 4.55
N SER A 71 5.93 -2.25 4.42
CA SER A 71 4.98 -1.15 4.25
C SER A 71 4.91 -0.28 5.50
N THR A 72 5.02 -0.85 6.69
CA THR A 72 5.07 -0.07 7.92
C THR A 72 6.30 0.84 7.94
N GLN A 73 7.46 0.30 7.56
CA GLN A 73 8.69 1.12 7.51
C GLN A 73 8.57 2.27 6.51
N VAL A 74 8.03 1.99 5.32
CA VAL A 74 7.83 3.02 4.32
C VAL A 74 6.81 4.06 4.78
N ALA A 75 5.71 3.62 5.38
CA ALA A 75 4.69 4.54 5.88
C ALA A 75 5.28 5.50 6.92
N GLU A 76 6.08 4.98 7.84
CA GLU A 76 6.73 5.81 8.85
C GLU A 76 7.71 6.79 8.22
N PHE A 77 8.44 6.36 7.20
CA PHE A 77 9.34 7.25 6.46
C PHE A 77 8.56 8.38 5.78
N LEU A 78 7.47 8.06 5.10
CA LEU A 78 6.65 9.07 4.42
C LEU A 78 6.07 10.06 5.42
N GLU A 79 5.63 9.60 6.58
CA GLU A 79 5.13 10.49 7.61
C GLU A 79 6.20 11.48 8.04
N ARG A 80 7.45 11.02 8.25
CA ARG A 80 8.57 11.89 8.60
C ARG A 80 8.89 12.88 7.49
N GLN A 81 8.57 12.55 6.24
CA GLN A 81 8.76 13.44 5.10
C GLN A 81 7.62 14.44 4.91
N GLY A 82 6.67 14.47 5.82
CA GLY A 82 5.59 15.46 5.79
C GLY A 82 4.33 15.00 5.08
N PHE A 83 4.20 13.72 4.77
CA PHE A 83 2.97 13.19 4.21
C PHE A 83 1.85 13.30 5.25
N ARG A 84 0.70 13.78 4.79
CA ARG A 84 -0.35 14.23 5.70
C ARG A 84 -1.08 13.11 6.43
N LYS A 85 -1.46 12.05 5.70
CA LYS A 85 -2.13 10.89 6.27
C LYS A 85 -1.57 9.64 5.62
N VAL A 86 -0.95 8.80 6.41
CA VAL A 86 -0.32 7.57 5.91
C VAL A 86 -0.80 6.38 6.72
N PHE A 87 -1.14 5.31 6.02
CA PHE A 87 -1.64 4.08 6.61
C PHE A 87 -0.82 2.90 6.12
N ASN A 88 -0.67 1.90 6.97
CA ASN A 88 -0.23 0.58 6.56
C ASN A 88 -1.47 -0.24 6.20
N LEU A 89 -1.46 -0.94 5.07
CA LEU A 89 -2.54 -1.87 4.75
C LEU A 89 -2.31 -3.13 5.57
N SER A 90 -3.16 -3.33 6.56
CA SER A 90 -3.00 -4.37 7.58
C SER A 90 -2.95 -5.78 6.97
N GLY A 91 -1.87 -6.49 7.25
CA GLY A 91 -1.67 -7.85 6.77
C GLY A 91 -1.26 -7.97 5.29
N GLY A 92 -1.15 -6.85 4.58
CA GLY A 92 -0.64 -6.81 3.22
C GLY A 92 -1.46 -7.60 2.21
N ILE A 93 -0.79 -8.02 1.11
CA ILE A 93 -1.46 -8.77 0.05
C ILE A 93 -1.93 -10.15 0.54
N LEU A 94 -1.30 -10.70 1.57
CA LEU A 94 -1.75 -11.97 2.15
C LEU A 94 -3.13 -11.83 2.77
N ALA A 95 -3.37 -10.74 3.52
CA ALA A 95 -4.69 -10.48 4.09
C ALA A 95 -5.71 -10.18 3.01
N TRP A 96 -5.31 -9.41 1.98
CA TRP A 96 -6.17 -9.15 0.84
C TRP A 96 -6.63 -10.45 0.19
N SER A 97 -5.70 -11.37 -0.03
CA SER A 97 -6.00 -12.70 -0.61
C SER A 97 -6.99 -13.46 0.26
N ARG A 98 -6.77 -13.50 1.57
CA ARG A 98 -7.64 -14.27 2.47
C ARG A 98 -9.03 -13.68 2.61
N VAL A 99 -9.14 -12.35 2.65
CA VAL A 99 -10.39 -11.68 3.03
C VAL A 99 -11.20 -11.22 1.82
N ILE A 100 -10.52 -10.77 0.77
CA ILE A 100 -11.16 -10.13 -0.37
C ILE A 100 -11.20 -11.06 -1.59
N ASP A 101 -10.04 -11.57 -2.00
CA ASP A 101 -9.93 -12.27 -3.28
C ASP A 101 -8.99 -13.49 -3.17
N PRO A 102 -9.57 -14.66 -2.88
CA PRO A 102 -8.75 -15.88 -2.71
C PRO A 102 -8.06 -16.35 -4.00
N ARG A 103 -8.35 -15.74 -5.14
CA ARG A 103 -7.65 -16.05 -6.39
C ARG A 103 -6.22 -15.50 -6.40
N ILE A 104 -5.95 -14.49 -5.56
CA ILE A 104 -4.59 -13.96 -5.44
C ILE A 104 -3.72 -14.99 -4.73
N PRO A 105 -2.59 -15.42 -5.35
CA PRO A 105 -1.72 -16.41 -4.72
C PRO A 105 -1.15 -15.91 -3.39
N GLN A 106 -1.07 -16.82 -2.43
CA GLN A 106 -0.32 -16.58 -1.20
C GLN A 106 1.09 -17.16 -1.40
N TYR A 107 2.11 -16.33 -1.12
CA TYR A 107 3.49 -16.72 -1.41
C TYR A 107 4.43 -16.41 -0.26
#